data_332146ea04ddda3d24713e395001fa72
#
_entry.id   332146ea04ddda3d24713e395001fa72
#
_cell.length_a   1.000
_cell.length_b   1.000
_cell.length_c   1.000
_cell.angle_alpha   90.00
_cell.angle_beta   90.00
_cell.angle_gamma   90.00
#
_symmetry.space_group_name_H-M   'P 1'
#
loop_
_entity.id
_entity.type
_entity.pdbx_description
1 polymer ?
#
loop_
_entity_poly.entity_id
_entity_poly.type
_entity_poly.pdbx_seq_one_letter_code
_entity_poly.pdbx_strand_id
1 'polypeptide(L)'
;TTLKSWIDDGFMPLIYKSEMMDLSRGRAISRENETSHSASATVMKSLLRLSDAMDDSTKAKYKQIVKTSVKSDSSYGQNDTLSSYSDISKMKSLMEDSTISTNGLTQQLKIYNDMDRVTYHNKDLDFAFGLSMTSKNVARYESSNGEDLKGWHTGAGMSYLYNSDVKHYRDNFWATADMKRLAGTTTLENEEPKGTDVKKSSKTFVGGTKFDDQHASIGMDFENQDKTLTAKKSYFILNDKIVFLGTGIKSTDSSKNPVTTIENRKANGYTLYTDDKQTTASDNQGTNSVFLESTNKPKNNIGYHFLNESKITVKKESHTGKWSDINKSQKQDSKTNQYYEVTQKHSNTDSKYAYVLYPGLSKDDFNTKKDKVTVVKQDDDFHVVKDNESVWAGVNYSNSTQTFDINNTKVEVKAKGMFILKNKEDNTYECSFYNPESTNTASDIESKISMTGYS
;
A
#
# COMPACT_ATOMS: atom_id res chain seq x y z
N THR A 1 -6.65 6.89 28.49
CA THR A 1 -6.98 7.67 27.25
C THR A 1 -5.85 7.61 26.23
N THR A 2 -4.62 8.01 26.58
CA THR A 2 -3.47 8.01 25.66
C THR A 2 -3.13 6.60 25.15
N LEU A 3 -3.09 5.60 26.01
CA LEU A 3 -2.81 4.22 25.62
C LEU A 3 -3.87 3.67 24.66
N LYS A 4 -5.16 3.96 24.93
CA LYS A 4 -6.25 3.56 24.06
C LYS A 4 -6.11 4.19 22.66
N SER A 5 -5.78 5.48 22.57
CA SER A 5 -5.54 6.16 21.29
C SER A 5 -4.36 5.53 20.54
N TRP A 6 -3.26 5.21 21.20
CA TRP A 6 -2.13 4.53 20.56
C TRP A 6 -2.50 3.16 19.99
N ILE A 7 -3.37 2.41 20.70
CA ILE A 7 -3.85 1.13 20.21
C ILE A 7 -4.79 1.32 19.02
N ASP A 8 -5.84 2.12 19.22
CA ASP A 8 -6.91 2.26 18.22
C ASP A 8 -6.42 2.96 16.92
N ASP A 9 -5.61 4.01 17.06
CA ASP A 9 -5.18 4.84 15.94
C ASP A 9 -3.80 4.46 15.41
N GLY A 10 -2.97 3.80 16.22
CA GLY A 10 -1.60 3.44 15.86
C GLY A 10 -1.45 1.99 15.45
N PHE A 11 -1.89 1.04 16.27
CA PHE A 11 -1.67 -0.38 16.02
C PHE A 11 -2.77 -1.04 15.19
N MET A 12 -4.04 -0.74 15.48
CA MET A 12 -5.16 -1.43 14.81
C MET A 12 -5.18 -1.23 13.30
N PRO A 13 -4.85 -0.05 12.75
CA PRO A 13 -4.76 0.11 11.30
C PRO A 13 -3.69 -0.75 10.61
N LEU A 14 -2.71 -1.27 11.36
CA LEU A 14 -1.66 -2.16 10.86
C LEU A 14 -2.07 -3.64 10.84
N ILE A 15 -3.24 -3.97 11.36
CA ILE A 15 -3.71 -5.36 11.49
C ILE A 15 -4.82 -5.61 10.46
N TYR A 16 -4.58 -6.58 9.59
CA TYR A 16 -5.61 -7.17 8.74
C TYR A 16 -5.92 -8.59 9.23
N LYS A 17 -7.10 -8.79 9.83
CA LYS A 17 -7.52 -10.10 10.38
C LYS A 17 -6.45 -10.70 11.31
N SER A 18 -5.79 -11.77 10.90
CA SER A 18 -4.73 -12.44 11.64
C SER A 18 -3.31 -11.99 11.29
N GLU A 19 -3.18 -10.94 10.48
CA GLU A 19 -1.90 -10.47 9.96
C GLU A 19 -1.55 -9.06 10.45
N MET A 20 -0.33 -8.87 10.94
CA MET A 20 0.27 -7.55 11.07
C MET A 20 1.02 -7.22 9.80
N MET A 21 0.74 -6.07 9.20
CA MET A 21 1.33 -5.69 7.91
C MET A 21 2.85 -5.61 7.97
N ASP A 22 3.51 -6.21 7.00
CA ASP A 22 4.96 -6.29 6.93
C ASP A 22 5.66 -4.93 6.83
N LEU A 23 4.96 -3.90 6.33
CA LEU A 23 5.49 -2.53 6.28
C LEU A 23 5.86 -1.94 7.66
N SER A 24 5.39 -2.54 8.74
CA SER A 24 5.68 -2.12 10.12
C SER A 24 6.70 -3.00 10.85
N ARG A 25 7.23 -4.04 10.20
CA ARG A 25 8.06 -5.06 10.87
C ARG A 25 9.58 -4.87 10.71
N GLY A 26 10.01 -3.86 9.95
CA GLY A 26 11.43 -3.59 9.73
C GLY A 26 12.21 -4.81 9.24
N ARG A 27 13.37 -5.07 9.84
CA ARG A 27 14.23 -6.22 9.46
C ARG A 27 13.66 -7.59 9.84
N ALA A 28 12.61 -7.64 10.66
CA ALA A 28 11.98 -8.92 11.04
C ALA A 28 11.35 -9.65 9.85
N ILE A 29 11.06 -8.95 8.73
CA ILE A 29 10.61 -9.58 7.49
C ILE A 29 11.60 -10.64 6.97
N SER A 30 12.87 -10.55 7.32
CA SER A 30 13.92 -11.48 6.91
C SER A 30 14.06 -12.72 7.80
N ARG A 31 13.19 -12.89 8.80
CA ARG A 31 13.21 -14.00 9.75
C ARG A 31 12.13 -15.02 9.38
N GLU A 32 12.53 -16.25 9.01
CA GLU A 32 11.61 -17.30 8.54
C GLU A 32 10.48 -17.60 9.54
N ASN A 33 10.81 -17.65 10.84
CA ASN A 33 9.87 -18.04 11.89
C ASN A 33 9.13 -16.88 12.55
N GLU A 34 9.44 -15.64 12.19
CA GLU A 34 8.72 -14.46 12.66
C GLU A 34 7.88 -13.90 11.51
N THR A 35 6.64 -14.36 11.39
CA THR A 35 5.74 -13.99 10.31
C THR A 35 4.83 -12.82 10.70
N SER A 36 4.13 -12.25 9.72
CA SER A 36 3.06 -11.28 9.95
C SER A 36 1.97 -11.86 10.87
N HIS A 37 1.70 -13.16 10.78
CA HIS A 37 0.79 -13.86 11.68
C HIS A 37 1.32 -13.91 13.13
N SER A 38 2.56 -14.31 13.35
CA SER A 38 3.13 -14.36 14.70
C SER A 38 3.22 -12.98 15.35
N ALA A 39 3.51 -11.95 14.57
CA ALA A 39 3.48 -10.56 15.04
C ALA A 39 2.07 -10.14 15.46
N SER A 40 1.05 -10.43 14.66
CA SER A 40 -0.35 -10.19 15.01
C SER A 40 -0.75 -10.97 16.28
N ALA A 41 -0.39 -12.24 16.38
CA ALA A 41 -0.70 -13.07 17.55
C ALA A 41 -0.12 -12.48 18.84
N THR A 42 1.08 -11.91 18.79
CA THR A 42 1.69 -11.21 19.93
C THR A 42 0.89 -9.97 20.34
N VAL A 43 0.43 -9.19 19.37
CA VAL A 43 -0.44 -8.03 19.64
C VAL A 43 -1.78 -8.47 20.22
N MET A 44 -2.41 -9.52 19.67
CA MET A 44 -3.69 -10.04 20.18
C MET A 44 -3.60 -10.55 21.61
N LYS A 45 -2.53 -11.27 21.94
CA LYS A 45 -2.25 -11.70 23.33
C LYS A 45 -2.13 -10.51 24.28
N SER A 46 -1.39 -9.49 23.88
CA SER A 46 -1.21 -8.28 24.68
C SER A 46 -2.52 -7.51 24.85
N LEU A 47 -3.31 -7.43 23.80
CA LEU A 47 -4.61 -6.77 23.81
C LEU A 47 -5.60 -7.49 24.74
N LEU A 48 -5.60 -8.82 24.72
CA LEU A 48 -6.45 -9.62 25.60
C LEU A 48 -6.07 -9.42 27.08
N ARG A 49 -4.78 -9.39 27.40
CA ARG A 49 -4.30 -9.08 28.75
C ARG A 49 -4.71 -7.68 29.20
N LEU A 50 -4.53 -6.70 28.30
CA LEU A 50 -4.83 -5.30 28.59
C LEU A 50 -6.34 -5.07 28.78
N SER A 51 -7.18 -5.86 28.11
CA SER A 51 -8.63 -5.72 28.20
C SER A 51 -9.17 -5.78 29.63
N ASP A 52 -8.51 -6.54 30.52
CA ASP A 52 -8.91 -6.66 31.92
C ASP A 52 -8.74 -5.35 32.72
N ALA A 53 -7.88 -4.46 32.25
CA ALA A 53 -7.62 -3.16 32.91
C ALA A 53 -8.44 -2.00 32.28
N MET A 54 -9.29 -2.29 31.30
CA MET A 54 -10.08 -1.28 30.58
C MET A 54 -11.50 -1.19 31.13
N ASP A 55 -12.17 -0.07 30.80
CA ASP A 55 -13.61 0.07 31.02
C ASP A 55 -14.39 -1.00 30.21
N ASP A 56 -15.62 -1.27 30.63
CA ASP A 56 -16.44 -2.36 30.08
C ASP A 56 -16.64 -2.26 28.57
N SER A 57 -16.81 -1.07 28.03
CA SER A 57 -16.99 -0.84 26.59
C SER A 57 -15.71 -1.16 25.81
N THR A 58 -14.58 -0.66 26.28
CA THR A 58 -13.26 -0.91 25.67
C THR A 58 -12.86 -2.38 25.80
N LYS A 59 -13.12 -2.98 26.95
CA LYS A 59 -12.92 -4.41 27.20
C LYS A 59 -13.69 -5.27 26.20
N ALA A 60 -14.97 -4.98 26.00
CA ALA A 60 -15.81 -5.71 25.05
C ALA A 60 -15.28 -5.56 23.61
N LYS A 61 -14.90 -4.34 23.22
CA LYS A 61 -14.31 -4.04 21.91
C LYS A 61 -13.02 -4.84 21.67
N TYR A 62 -12.10 -4.83 22.61
CA TYR A 62 -10.82 -5.51 22.48
C TYR A 62 -10.97 -7.03 22.45
N LYS A 63 -11.84 -7.59 23.28
CA LYS A 63 -12.19 -9.01 23.21
C LYS A 63 -12.78 -9.42 21.88
N GLN A 64 -13.63 -8.59 21.30
CA GLN A 64 -14.22 -8.83 19.99
C GLN A 64 -13.15 -8.79 18.88
N ILE A 65 -12.21 -7.84 18.91
CA ILE A 65 -11.08 -7.75 17.98
C ILE A 65 -10.24 -9.02 18.05
N VAL A 66 -9.86 -9.45 19.26
CA VAL A 66 -9.05 -10.66 19.45
C VAL A 66 -9.77 -11.89 18.95
N LYS A 67 -11.03 -12.08 19.32
CA LYS A 67 -11.83 -13.23 18.87
C LYS A 67 -11.98 -13.26 17.35
N THR A 68 -12.24 -12.12 16.72
CA THR A 68 -12.33 -12.00 15.26
C THR A 68 -11.03 -12.37 14.58
N SER A 69 -9.91 -11.86 15.07
CA SER A 69 -8.57 -12.17 14.54
C SER A 69 -8.27 -13.67 14.62
N VAL A 70 -8.47 -14.28 15.78
CA VAL A 70 -8.22 -15.71 15.99
C VAL A 70 -9.10 -16.57 15.11
N LYS A 71 -10.39 -16.26 15.00
CA LYS A 71 -11.31 -17.03 14.15
C LYS A 71 -11.10 -16.85 12.66
N SER A 72 -10.45 -15.78 12.23
CA SER A 72 -10.18 -15.53 10.81
C SER A 72 -9.12 -16.45 10.21
N ASP A 73 -8.37 -17.16 11.05
CA ASP A 73 -7.27 -18.00 10.60
C ASP A 73 -7.24 -19.32 11.41
N SER A 74 -7.47 -20.42 10.73
CA SER A 74 -7.44 -21.76 11.33
C SER A 74 -6.05 -22.20 11.81
N SER A 75 -4.99 -21.53 11.36
CA SER A 75 -3.62 -21.79 11.82
C SER A 75 -3.27 -21.07 13.12
N TYR A 76 -4.16 -20.24 13.65
CA TYR A 76 -3.92 -19.53 14.89
C TYR A 76 -3.74 -20.52 16.05
N GLY A 77 -2.66 -20.38 16.81
CA GLY A 77 -2.27 -21.32 17.86
C GLY A 77 -1.29 -22.41 17.42
N GLN A 78 -1.07 -22.63 16.14
CA GLN A 78 -0.03 -23.54 15.65
C GLN A 78 1.38 -22.96 15.84
N ASN A 79 1.51 -21.64 15.82
CA ASN A 79 2.72 -20.89 16.15
C ASN A 79 2.54 -20.26 17.54
N ASP A 80 2.56 -21.08 18.56
CA ASP A 80 2.16 -20.76 19.91
C ASP A 80 2.91 -19.56 20.50
N THR A 81 2.26 -18.40 20.54
CA THR A 81 2.72 -17.21 21.27
C THR A 81 2.18 -17.20 22.70
N LEU A 82 1.29 -18.14 23.06
CA LEU A 82 0.70 -18.26 24.39
C LEU A 82 1.66 -19.03 25.29
N SER A 83 2.43 -18.34 26.08
CA SER A 83 3.52 -18.91 26.88
C SER A 83 3.14 -19.20 28.33
N SER A 84 1.94 -18.81 28.76
CA SER A 84 1.48 -19.04 30.14
C SER A 84 0.12 -19.71 30.18
N TYR A 85 -0.14 -20.48 31.26
CA TYR A 85 -1.44 -21.06 31.50
C TYR A 85 -2.56 -20.01 31.57
N SER A 86 -2.26 -18.82 32.13
CA SER A 86 -3.22 -17.72 32.21
C SER A 86 -3.63 -17.23 30.81
N ASP A 87 -2.69 -17.08 29.88
CA ASP A 87 -3.00 -16.66 28.50
C ASP A 87 -3.84 -17.71 27.78
N ILE A 88 -3.48 -18.97 27.92
CA ILE A 88 -4.23 -20.11 27.35
C ILE A 88 -5.66 -20.13 27.86
N SER A 89 -5.82 -20.01 29.17
CA SER A 89 -7.13 -20.02 29.85
C SER A 89 -7.99 -18.83 29.40
N LYS A 90 -7.43 -17.62 29.34
CA LYS A 90 -8.13 -16.43 28.88
C LYS A 90 -8.56 -16.54 27.41
N MET A 91 -7.68 -17.03 26.56
CA MET A 91 -7.99 -17.22 25.15
C MET A 91 -9.09 -18.26 24.97
N LYS A 92 -9.01 -19.40 25.66
CA LYS A 92 -10.04 -20.44 25.62
C LYS A 92 -11.40 -19.88 26.06
N SER A 93 -11.44 -19.18 27.18
CA SER A 93 -12.68 -18.58 27.70
C SER A 93 -13.27 -17.57 26.70
N LEU A 94 -12.43 -16.76 26.05
CA LEU A 94 -12.86 -15.83 25.01
C LEU A 94 -13.47 -16.55 23.81
N MET A 95 -12.82 -17.62 23.35
CA MET A 95 -13.27 -18.37 22.16
C MET A 95 -14.59 -19.11 22.40
N GLU A 96 -14.84 -19.55 23.62
CA GLU A 96 -16.05 -20.24 24.05
C GLU A 96 -17.19 -19.28 24.43
N ASP A 97 -16.92 -18.01 24.67
CA ASP A 97 -17.90 -17.00 25.05
C ASP A 97 -18.81 -16.62 23.86
N SER A 98 -20.02 -17.18 23.85
CA SER A 98 -21.03 -16.93 22.83
C SER A 98 -21.61 -15.51 22.85
N THR A 99 -21.40 -14.75 23.94
CA THR A 99 -21.89 -13.36 24.06
C THR A 99 -21.00 -12.38 23.28
N ILE A 100 -19.79 -12.79 22.93
CA ILE A 100 -18.85 -11.99 22.14
C ILE A 100 -18.93 -12.43 20.68
N SER A 101 -19.49 -11.56 19.85
CA SER A 101 -19.57 -11.79 18.39
C SER A 101 -18.25 -11.48 17.70
N THR A 102 -18.07 -12.06 16.50
CA THR A 102 -17.00 -11.65 15.61
C THR A 102 -17.51 -10.59 14.64
N ASN A 103 -16.69 -9.61 14.35
CA ASN A 103 -17.00 -8.57 13.37
C ASN A 103 -16.35 -8.87 12.02
N GLY A 104 -16.90 -8.26 10.96
CA GLY A 104 -16.20 -8.09 9.72
C GLY A 104 -15.03 -7.09 9.85
N LEU A 105 -14.34 -6.85 8.74
CA LEU A 105 -13.28 -5.85 8.69
C LEU A 105 -13.82 -4.45 9.01
N THR A 106 -13.09 -3.67 9.78
CA THR A 106 -13.44 -2.27 10.07
C THR A 106 -12.97 -1.38 8.92
N GLN A 107 -13.87 -0.51 8.44
CA GLN A 107 -13.51 0.54 7.49
C GLN A 107 -12.60 1.56 8.16
N GLN A 108 -11.38 1.74 7.66
CA GLN A 108 -10.44 2.70 8.23
C GLN A 108 -9.35 3.08 7.22
N LEU A 109 -8.89 4.30 7.33
CA LEU A 109 -7.79 4.86 6.54
C LEU A 109 -6.87 5.62 7.49
N LYS A 110 -5.61 5.24 7.54
CA LYS A 110 -4.61 5.89 8.40
C LYS A 110 -3.42 6.37 7.58
N ILE A 111 -3.07 7.63 7.77
CA ILE A 111 -1.86 8.22 7.23
C ILE A 111 -0.91 8.48 8.38
N TYR A 112 0.24 7.80 8.35
CA TYR A 112 1.31 7.95 9.32
C TYR A 112 2.38 8.87 8.72
N ASN A 113 2.13 10.20 8.70
CA ASN A 113 3.05 11.15 8.07
C ASN A 113 4.45 11.17 8.71
N ASP A 114 4.56 10.87 10.00
CA ASP A 114 5.85 10.78 10.69
C ASP A 114 6.62 9.48 10.41
N MET A 115 5.96 8.51 9.78
CA MET A 115 6.53 7.21 9.42
C MET A 115 6.59 6.96 7.91
N ASP A 116 6.07 7.87 7.10
CA ASP A 116 5.90 7.71 5.65
C ASP A 116 5.15 6.42 5.28
N ARG A 117 4.08 6.10 6.03
CA ARG A 117 3.25 4.91 5.85
C ARG A 117 1.79 5.28 5.70
N VAL A 118 1.08 4.47 4.92
CA VAL A 118 -0.37 4.56 4.76
C VAL A 118 -0.97 3.17 4.85
N THR A 119 -2.11 3.04 5.53
CA THR A 119 -2.91 1.82 5.55
C THR A 119 -4.36 2.13 5.26
N TYR A 120 -5.01 1.27 4.48
CA TYR A 120 -6.41 1.40 4.11
C TYR A 120 -7.13 0.06 4.18
N HIS A 121 -8.22 -0.01 4.92
CA HIS A 121 -9.07 -1.19 5.03
C HIS A 121 -10.44 -0.90 4.41
N ASN A 122 -10.82 -1.66 3.40
CA ASN A 122 -12.14 -1.60 2.80
C ASN A 122 -12.97 -2.81 3.27
N LYS A 123 -13.96 -2.55 4.12
CA LYS A 123 -14.78 -3.60 4.73
C LYS A 123 -15.71 -4.31 3.74
N ASP A 124 -16.19 -3.59 2.73
CA ASP A 124 -17.18 -4.13 1.78
C ASP A 124 -16.54 -5.07 0.76
N LEU A 125 -15.31 -4.76 0.34
CA LEU A 125 -14.52 -5.56 -0.59
C LEU A 125 -13.53 -6.50 0.10
N ASP A 126 -13.44 -6.42 1.44
CA ASP A 126 -12.63 -7.30 2.27
C ASP A 126 -11.15 -7.32 1.86
N PHE A 127 -10.56 -6.14 1.73
CA PHE A 127 -9.12 -6.00 1.53
C PHE A 127 -8.50 -4.93 2.44
N ALA A 128 -7.21 -5.02 2.61
CA ALA A 128 -6.40 -3.95 3.16
C ALA A 128 -5.23 -3.64 2.23
N PHE A 129 -4.98 -2.35 2.06
CA PHE A 129 -3.88 -1.79 1.27
C PHE A 129 -2.88 -1.13 2.19
N GLY A 130 -1.60 -1.32 1.92
CA GLY A 130 -0.51 -0.66 2.63
C GLY A 130 0.46 0.00 1.67
N LEU A 131 1.04 1.13 2.08
CA LEU A 131 2.04 1.85 1.30
C LEU A 131 3.23 2.20 2.19
N SER A 132 4.43 1.92 1.70
CA SER A 132 5.68 2.17 2.39
C SER A 132 6.56 3.11 1.56
N MET A 133 6.78 4.31 2.09
CA MET A 133 7.54 5.37 1.44
C MET A 133 8.82 5.72 2.21
N THR A 134 9.60 6.62 1.68
CA THR A 134 10.85 7.11 2.27
C THR A 134 10.99 8.61 2.07
N SER A 135 11.64 9.26 3.01
CA SER A 135 11.95 10.69 2.98
C SER A 135 13.29 10.96 3.68
N LYS A 136 13.66 12.24 3.78
CA LYS A 136 14.77 12.67 4.60
C LYS A 136 14.65 12.22 6.08
N ASN A 137 13.42 12.10 6.57
CA ASN A 137 13.14 11.75 7.96
C ASN A 137 13.03 10.24 8.21
N VAL A 138 12.61 9.47 7.20
CA VAL A 138 12.36 8.04 7.32
C VAL A 138 13.30 7.27 6.40
N ALA A 139 14.02 6.32 6.96
CA ALA A 139 14.97 5.48 6.22
C ALA A 139 14.25 4.57 5.21
N ARG A 140 14.94 4.20 4.14
CA ARG A 140 14.43 3.34 3.07
C ARG A 140 14.04 1.96 3.56
N TYR A 141 14.83 1.40 4.47
CA TYR A 141 14.61 0.11 5.10
C TYR A 141 15.49 0.01 6.36
N GLU A 142 15.31 -1.04 7.11
CA GLU A 142 16.12 -1.35 8.27
C GLU A 142 17.00 -2.57 7.96
N SER A 143 18.32 -2.44 8.12
CA SER A 143 19.25 -3.55 8.02
C SER A 143 20.32 -3.42 9.09
N SER A 144 20.45 -4.43 9.93
CA SER A 144 21.49 -4.51 10.95
C SER A 144 21.70 -5.97 11.38
N ASN A 145 22.83 -6.25 12.02
CA ASN A 145 23.17 -7.57 12.56
C ASN A 145 23.10 -8.71 11.52
N GLY A 146 23.31 -8.41 10.24
CA GLY A 146 23.23 -9.39 9.17
C GLY A 146 21.80 -9.77 8.76
N GLU A 147 20.81 -8.97 9.16
CA GLU A 147 19.40 -9.15 8.81
C GLU A 147 18.96 -8.15 7.75
N ASP A 148 17.95 -8.54 6.96
CA ASP A 148 17.34 -7.74 5.89
C ASP A 148 18.36 -7.20 4.89
N LEU A 149 19.14 -8.12 4.33
CA LEU A 149 20.26 -7.79 3.45
C LEU A 149 19.86 -7.25 2.08
N LYS A 150 18.61 -7.45 1.66
CA LYS A 150 18.08 -7.06 0.35
C LYS A 150 16.84 -6.18 0.43
N GLY A 151 16.60 -5.52 1.56
CA GLY A 151 15.44 -4.66 1.78
C GLY A 151 15.46 -3.32 1.01
N TRP A 152 16.35 -3.14 0.05
CA TRP A 152 16.67 -1.89 -0.67
C TRP A 152 15.47 -1.07 -1.11
N HIS A 153 14.37 -1.72 -1.54
CA HIS A 153 13.21 -1.07 -2.14
C HIS A 153 11.94 -1.19 -1.32
N THR A 154 11.99 -1.78 -0.13
CA THR A 154 10.79 -1.94 0.71
C THR A 154 10.18 -0.62 1.16
N GLY A 155 10.95 0.47 1.20
CA GLY A 155 10.48 1.83 1.46
C GLY A 155 10.38 2.73 0.21
N ALA A 156 10.54 2.19 -0.99
CA ALA A 156 10.55 2.96 -2.23
C ALA A 156 9.17 3.05 -2.91
N GLY A 157 8.11 3.17 -2.13
CA GLY A 157 6.74 3.16 -2.62
C GLY A 157 6.20 1.75 -2.81
N MET A 158 6.71 0.76 -2.08
CA MET A 158 6.15 -0.59 -2.11
C MET A 158 4.69 -0.56 -1.66
N SER A 159 3.82 -1.14 -2.47
CA SER A 159 2.42 -1.34 -2.17
C SER A 159 2.15 -2.78 -1.72
N TYR A 160 1.34 -2.91 -0.67
CA TYR A 160 0.92 -4.17 -0.08
C TYR A 160 -0.58 -4.34 -0.31
N LEU A 161 -0.99 -5.53 -0.68
CA LEU A 161 -2.40 -5.86 -0.77
C LEU A 161 -2.68 -7.15 0.00
N TYR A 162 -3.47 -7.00 1.07
CA TYR A 162 -3.92 -8.10 1.91
C TYR A 162 -5.38 -8.41 1.58
N ASN A 163 -5.65 -9.67 1.39
CA ASN A 163 -7.00 -10.22 1.20
C ASN A 163 -7.10 -11.56 1.92
N SER A 164 -8.15 -12.34 1.68
CA SER A 164 -8.30 -13.64 2.33
C SER A 164 -7.25 -14.67 1.94
N ASP A 165 -6.44 -14.41 0.90
CA ASP A 165 -5.23 -15.17 0.61
C ASP A 165 -4.09 -14.67 1.49
N VAL A 166 -4.16 -15.01 2.76
CA VAL A 166 -3.16 -14.61 3.77
C VAL A 166 -1.77 -15.22 3.50
N LYS A 167 -1.67 -16.22 2.62
CA LYS A 167 -0.42 -16.90 2.30
C LYS A 167 0.48 -16.12 1.34
N HIS A 168 -0.02 -15.05 0.70
CA HIS A 168 0.80 -14.30 -0.25
C HIS A 168 2.11 -13.79 0.39
N TYR A 169 2.02 -13.08 1.53
CA TYR A 169 3.21 -12.58 2.26
C TYR A 169 3.80 -13.57 3.26
N ARG A 170 3.15 -14.74 3.47
CA ARG A 170 3.69 -15.90 4.17
C ARG A 170 4.39 -16.85 3.20
N ASP A 171 4.61 -18.07 3.61
CA ASP A 171 5.07 -19.19 2.77
C ASP A 171 6.25 -18.78 1.87
N ASN A 172 7.30 -18.25 2.52
CA ASN A 172 8.57 -17.89 1.89
C ASN A 172 8.50 -16.72 0.88
N PHE A 173 7.56 -15.78 1.05
CA PHE A 173 7.51 -14.60 0.19
C PHE A 173 8.85 -13.86 0.17
N TRP A 174 9.36 -13.45 1.32
CA TRP A 174 10.57 -12.62 1.38
C TRP A 174 11.83 -13.35 0.93
N ALA A 175 11.90 -14.68 1.08
CA ALA A 175 13.01 -15.48 0.60
C ALA A 175 12.98 -15.70 -0.93
N THR A 176 11.80 -15.62 -1.56
CA THR A 176 11.60 -15.90 -2.99
C THR A 176 11.21 -14.71 -3.83
N ALA A 177 10.74 -13.60 -3.22
CA ALA A 177 10.38 -12.39 -3.95
C ALA A 177 11.58 -11.83 -4.71
N ASP A 178 11.33 -11.29 -5.92
CA ASP A 178 12.32 -10.46 -6.59
C ASP A 178 12.39 -9.10 -5.89
N MET A 179 13.43 -8.93 -5.06
CA MET A 179 13.61 -7.73 -4.23
C MET A 179 13.95 -6.48 -5.05
N LYS A 180 14.17 -6.62 -6.34
CA LYS A 180 14.34 -5.53 -7.31
C LYS A 180 13.04 -5.18 -8.05
N ARG A 181 11.97 -5.96 -7.84
CA ARG A 181 10.67 -5.83 -8.53
C ARG A 181 9.51 -5.98 -7.55
N LEU A 182 9.54 -5.21 -6.48
CA LEU A 182 8.45 -5.18 -5.51
C LEU A 182 7.30 -4.31 -6.04
N ALA A 183 6.07 -4.75 -5.81
CA ALA A 183 4.87 -4.06 -6.28
C ALA A 183 4.87 -2.56 -5.89
N GLY A 184 4.55 -1.68 -6.83
CA GLY A 184 4.47 -0.24 -6.63
C GLY A 184 5.81 0.50 -6.77
N THR A 185 6.94 -0.19 -6.87
CA THR A 185 8.26 0.44 -6.95
C THR A 185 8.68 0.77 -8.38
N THR A 186 9.54 1.76 -8.50
CA THR A 186 10.25 2.09 -9.75
C THR A 186 11.75 1.97 -9.49
N THR A 187 12.40 1.11 -10.26
CA THR A 187 13.80 0.74 -10.08
C THR A 187 14.54 0.76 -11.43
N LEU A 188 15.85 0.65 -11.40
CA LEU A 188 16.62 0.58 -12.64
C LEU A 188 16.74 -0.87 -13.14
N GLU A 189 16.63 -1.03 -14.45
CA GLU A 189 16.91 -2.30 -15.12
C GLU A 189 18.36 -2.72 -14.84
N ASN A 190 18.56 -4.00 -14.55
CA ASN A 190 19.90 -4.56 -14.28
C ASN A 190 20.69 -3.81 -13.18
N GLU A 191 19.97 -3.25 -12.20
CA GLU A 191 20.65 -2.64 -11.06
C GLU A 191 21.37 -3.70 -10.21
N GLU A 192 22.48 -3.28 -9.63
CA GLU A 192 23.27 -4.08 -8.69
C GLU A 192 23.36 -3.34 -7.36
N PRO A 193 22.31 -3.40 -6.51
CA PRO A 193 22.34 -2.74 -5.22
C PRO A 193 23.47 -3.29 -4.36
N LYS A 194 24.23 -2.40 -3.74
CA LYS A 194 25.41 -2.79 -2.95
C LYS A 194 25.24 -2.42 -1.49
N GLY A 195 25.69 -3.34 -0.65
CA GLY A 195 25.81 -3.11 0.78
C GLY A 195 24.47 -3.07 1.50
N THR A 196 24.58 -2.83 2.79
CA THR A 196 23.48 -2.68 3.73
C THR A 196 23.47 -1.29 4.36
N ASP A 197 24.20 -0.35 3.77
CA ASP A 197 24.22 1.04 4.22
C ASP A 197 22.89 1.70 3.87
N VAL A 198 22.05 1.79 4.86
CA VAL A 198 20.72 2.37 4.74
C VAL A 198 20.83 3.88 4.68
N LYS A 199 20.78 4.44 3.47
CA LYS A 199 20.79 5.88 3.27
C LYS A 199 19.37 6.42 3.25
N LYS A 200 19.17 7.56 3.92
CA LYS A 200 17.94 8.31 3.82
C LYS A 200 17.88 9.05 2.48
N SER A 201 16.67 9.33 2.01
CA SER A 201 16.43 10.24 0.90
C SER A 201 16.83 11.67 1.29
N SER A 202 17.20 12.50 0.33
CA SER A 202 17.32 13.95 0.53
C SER A 202 15.97 14.67 0.40
N LYS A 203 14.93 13.97 -0.07
CA LYS A 203 13.63 14.56 -0.38
C LYS A 203 12.79 14.76 0.87
N THR A 204 12.11 15.89 0.94
CA THR A 204 11.26 16.29 2.07
C THR A 204 9.78 16.28 1.73
N PHE A 205 9.42 16.27 0.45
CA PHE A 205 8.04 16.29 0.00
C PHE A 205 7.48 14.86 -0.11
N VAL A 206 7.12 14.31 1.05
CA VAL A 206 6.53 12.97 1.17
C VAL A 206 5.45 13.01 2.24
N GLY A 207 4.25 12.56 1.92
CA GLY A 207 3.15 12.51 2.87
C GLY A 207 1.79 12.40 2.20
N GLY A 208 0.75 12.60 2.97
CA GLY A 208 -0.60 12.52 2.48
C GLY A 208 -1.62 13.21 3.35
N THR A 209 -2.81 13.40 2.79
CA THR A 209 -3.99 13.87 3.47
C THR A 209 -5.15 12.94 3.21
N LYS A 210 -6.02 12.75 4.21
CA LYS A 210 -7.27 12.03 4.04
C LYS A 210 -8.45 12.98 4.19
N PHE A 211 -9.51 12.71 3.45
CA PHE A 211 -10.78 13.40 3.56
C PHE A 211 -11.71 12.69 4.57
N ASP A 212 -11.79 11.38 4.45
CA ASP A 212 -12.56 10.45 5.28
C ASP A 212 -11.85 9.09 5.35
N ASP A 213 -12.53 8.05 5.79
CA ASP A 213 -11.95 6.70 5.85
C ASP A 213 -11.98 5.93 4.51
N GLN A 214 -12.24 6.63 3.40
CA GLN A 214 -12.31 6.05 2.05
C GLN A 214 -11.51 6.83 1.00
N HIS A 215 -11.05 8.05 1.31
CA HIS A 215 -10.42 8.94 0.33
C HIS A 215 -9.16 9.57 0.88
N ALA A 216 -8.06 9.40 0.15
CA ALA A 216 -6.77 10.00 0.48
C ALA A 216 -6.01 10.42 -0.78
N SER A 217 -5.20 11.46 -0.64
CA SER A 217 -4.23 11.90 -1.64
C SER A 217 -2.84 11.86 -1.02
N ILE A 218 -1.91 11.17 -1.68
CA ILE A 218 -0.59 10.87 -1.17
C ILE A 218 0.43 11.16 -2.26
N GLY A 219 1.57 11.71 -1.89
CA GLY A 219 2.65 11.98 -2.82
C GLY A 219 4.01 11.68 -2.22
N MET A 220 4.93 11.27 -3.09
CA MET A 220 6.33 11.06 -2.76
C MET A 220 7.20 11.63 -3.87
N ASP A 221 7.99 12.64 -3.54
CA ASP A 221 9.14 13.03 -4.32
C ASP A 221 10.22 11.98 -4.09
N PHE A 222 10.49 11.17 -5.11
CA PHE A 222 11.30 9.97 -5.00
C PHE A 222 12.68 10.16 -5.61
N GLU A 223 13.70 9.67 -4.91
CA GLU A 223 15.01 9.37 -5.45
C GLU A 223 15.48 8.00 -4.95
N ASN A 224 16.21 7.26 -5.78
CA ASN A 224 16.83 6.02 -5.34
C ASN A 224 18.05 6.29 -4.44
N GLN A 225 18.62 5.24 -3.84
CA GLN A 225 19.71 5.35 -2.90
C GLN A 225 20.96 6.04 -3.48
N ASP A 226 21.27 5.77 -4.74
CA ASP A 226 22.44 6.32 -5.43
C ASP A 226 22.16 7.68 -6.09
N LYS A 227 20.94 8.20 -5.96
CA LYS A 227 20.48 9.45 -6.60
C LYS A 227 20.60 9.46 -8.10
N THR A 228 20.55 8.28 -8.73
CA THR A 228 20.61 8.10 -10.19
C THR A 228 19.24 7.99 -10.82
N LEU A 229 18.20 7.78 -10.03
CA LEU A 229 16.80 7.68 -10.46
C LEU A 229 15.94 8.60 -9.61
N THR A 230 15.13 9.42 -10.28
CA THR A 230 14.15 10.30 -9.64
C THR A 230 12.77 10.10 -10.26
N ALA A 231 11.72 10.37 -9.50
CA ALA A 231 10.33 10.36 -9.95
C ALA A 231 9.42 11.15 -9.01
N LYS A 232 8.28 11.61 -9.54
CA LYS A 232 7.15 12.11 -8.75
C LYS A 232 6.08 11.02 -8.74
N LYS A 233 5.78 10.49 -7.56
CA LYS A 233 4.87 9.34 -7.39
C LYS A 233 3.68 9.74 -6.54
N SER A 234 2.49 9.69 -7.13
CA SER A 234 1.24 9.97 -6.44
C SER A 234 0.38 8.72 -6.29
N TYR A 235 -0.35 8.67 -5.18
CA TYR A 235 -1.23 7.56 -4.83
C TYR A 235 -2.55 8.14 -4.35
N PHE A 236 -3.65 7.72 -4.96
CA PHE A 236 -4.97 8.22 -4.61
C PHE A 236 -5.85 7.05 -4.19
N ILE A 237 -6.27 7.03 -2.93
CA ILE A 237 -7.23 6.07 -2.42
C ILE A 237 -8.61 6.64 -2.68
N LEU A 238 -9.41 5.95 -3.47
CA LEU A 238 -10.73 6.39 -3.92
C LEU A 238 -11.75 5.25 -3.70
N ASN A 239 -12.04 4.95 -2.45
CA ASN A 239 -12.97 3.93 -1.98
C ASN A 239 -12.60 2.50 -2.46
N ASP A 240 -13.13 2.07 -3.59
CA ASP A 240 -12.97 0.70 -4.13
C ASP A 240 -11.73 0.53 -5.02
N LYS A 241 -10.90 1.58 -5.13
CA LYS A 241 -9.73 1.59 -6.00
C LYS A 241 -8.59 2.43 -5.44
N ILE A 242 -7.40 2.16 -5.92
CA ILE A 242 -6.21 2.97 -5.67
C ILE A 242 -5.60 3.36 -7.02
N VAL A 243 -5.43 4.67 -7.26
CA VAL A 243 -4.84 5.20 -8.48
C VAL A 243 -3.37 5.53 -8.23
N PHE A 244 -2.52 5.10 -9.16
CA PHE A 244 -1.07 5.34 -9.12
C PHE A 244 -0.67 6.19 -10.31
N LEU A 245 -0.11 7.37 -10.06
CA LEU A 245 0.48 8.22 -11.09
C LEU A 245 1.97 8.43 -10.83
N GLY A 246 2.75 8.34 -11.89
CA GLY A 246 4.18 8.66 -11.85
C GLY A 246 4.57 9.54 -13.02
N THR A 247 5.41 10.54 -12.76
CA THR A 247 6.00 11.43 -13.77
C THR A 247 7.45 11.73 -13.45
N GLY A 248 8.14 12.39 -14.36
CA GLY A 248 9.53 12.78 -14.14
C GLY A 248 10.44 11.59 -13.86
N ILE A 249 10.11 10.43 -14.40
CA ILE A 249 10.90 9.21 -14.24
C ILE A 249 12.16 9.35 -15.10
N LYS A 250 13.26 9.66 -14.44
CA LYS A 250 14.54 10.01 -15.10
C LYS A 250 15.69 9.24 -14.46
N SER A 251 16.53 8.67 -15.34
CA SER A 251 17.79 8.03 -14.92
C SER A 251 18.97 8.86 -15.43
N THR A 252 19.94 9.12 -14.55
CA THR A 252 21.22 9.70 -14.95
C THR A 252 22.18 8.68 -15.57
N ASP A 253 21.87 7.39 -15.42
CA ASP A 253 22.61 6.30 -16.07
C ASP A 253 21.91 5.95 -17.39
N SER A 254 22.48 6.44 -18.51
CA SER A 254 21.92 6.22 -19.83
C SER A 254 21.92 4.75 -20.29
N SER A 255 22.65 3.88 -19.60
CA SER A 255 22.72 2.45 -19.89
C SER A 255 21.60 1.65 -19.20
N LYS A 256 20.83 2.25 -18.28
CA LYS A 256 19.82 1.58 -17.47
C LYS A 256 18.48 2.30 -17.59
N ASN A 257 17.49 1.59 -18.10
CA ASN A 257 16.14 2.11 -18.16
C ASN A 257 15.41 1.89 -16.82
N PRO A 258 14.56 2.85 -16.41
CA PRO A 258 13.68 2.64 -15.29
C PRO A 258 12.60 1.60 -15.59
N VAL A 259 12.19 0.86 -14.58
CA VAL A 259 11.10 -0.12 -14.63
C VAL A 259 10.17 0.13 -13.44
N THR A 260 8.89 0.32 -13.73
CA THR A 260 7.85 0.34 -12.70
C THR A 260 7.22 -1.05 -12.60
N THR A 261 7.24 -1.62 -11.40
CA THR A 261 6.56 -2.86 -11.09
C THR A 261 5.17 -2.56 -10.59
N ILE A 262 4.15 -2.97 -11.36
CA ILE A 262 2.74 -2.80 -11.00
C ILE A 262 2.35 -3.85 -9.98
N GLU A 263 2.73 -5.09 -10.23
CA GLU A 263 2.48 -6.21 -9.32
C GLU A 263 3.56 -7.28 -9.45
N ASN A 264 3.83 -7.93 -8.33
CA ASN A 264 4.60 -9.16 -8.28
C ASN A 264 3.91 -10.11 -7.30
N ARG A 265 2.91 -10.85 -7.81
CA ARG A 265 1.97 -11.63 -7.01
C ARG A 265 2.22 -13.11 -7.16
N LYS A 266 2.23 -13.86 -6.04
CA LYS A 266 2.24 -15.32 -6.12
C LYS A 266 1.11 -15.82 -7.02
N ALA A 267 1.46 -16.67 -7.98
CA ALA A 267 0.54 -17.07 -9.05
C ALA A 267 -0.43 -18.17 -8.63
N ASN A 268 -0.11 -18.93 -7.58
CA ASN A 268 -0.95 -20.04 -7.15
C ASN A 268 -2.34 -19.58 -6.73
N GLY A 269 -3.36 -20.21 -7.26
CA GLY A 269 -4.76 -19.89 -6.97
C GLY A 269 -5.34 -18.77 -7.83
N TYR A 270 -4.62 -18.29 -8.86
CA TYR A 270 -5.10 -17.25 -9.78
C TYR A 270 -5.10 -17.73 -11.22
N THR A 271 -6.14 -17.32 -11.95
CA THR A 271 -6.20 -17.38 -13.41
C THR A 271 -5.97 -15.96 -13.96
N LEU A 272 -5.08 -15.85 -14.94
CA LEU A 272 -4.71 -14.57 -15.54
C LEU A 272 -5.57 -14.24 -16.75
N TYR A 273 -6.05 -12.99 -16.79
CA TYR A 273 -6.69 -12.37 -17.97
C TYR A 273 -5.92 -11.10 -18.34
N THR A 274 -5.70 -10.92 -19.62
CA THR A 274 -5.23 -9.65 -20.20
C THR A 274 -6.24 -9.18 -21.21
N ASP A 275 -6.70 -7.93 -21.11
CA ASP A 275 -7.76 -7.37 -21.97
C ASP A 275 -8.98 -8.30 -22.07
N ASP A 276 -9.43 -8.79 -20.90
CA ASP A 276 -10.57 -9.71 -20.74
C ASP A 276 -10.41 -11.09 -21.41
N LYS A 277 -9.21 -11.45 -21.83
CA LYS A 277 -8.91 -12.77 -22.40
C LYS A 277 -8.00 -13.57 -21.48
N GLN A 278 -8.42 -14.80 -21.18
CA GLN A 278 -7.57 -15.72 -20.42
C GLN A 278 -6.26 -15.99 -21.19
N THR A 279 -5.15 -15.93 -20.48
CA THR A 279 -3.83 -16.17 -21.04
C THR A 279 -2.94 -16.94 -20.09
N THR A 280 -1.89 -17.56 -20.62
CA THR A 280 -0.91 -18.29 -19.83
C THR A 280 0.31 -17.46 -19.43
N ALA A 281 0.31 -16.17 -19.71
CA ALA A 281 1.39 -15.23 -19.46
C ALA A 281 2.72 -15.58 -20.14
N SER A 282 2.93 -14.95 -21.22
CA SER A 282 4.22 -14.63 -21.81
C SER A 282 4.22 -13.13 -22.05
N ASP A 283 5.30 -12.53 -22.46
CA ASP A 283 5.42 -11.08 -22.70
C ASP A 283 4.22 -10.51 -23.49
N ASN A 284 3.20 -10.04 -22.77
CA ASN A 284 2.03 -9.41 -23.35
C ASN A 284 2.27 -7.90 -23.39
N GLN A 285 2.63 -7.38 -24.53
CA GLN A 285 2.84 -5.95 -24.72
C GLN A 285 1.57 -5.28 -25.26
N GLY A 286 1.32 -4.05 -24.79
CA GLY A 286 0.20 -3.24 -25.23
C GLY A 286 -1.14 -3.60 -24.58
N THR A 287 -1.15 -4.33 -23.49
CA THR A 287 -2.38 -4.61 -22.73
C THR A 287 -2.89 -3.36 -21.99
N ASN A 288 -4.23 -3.21 -21.93
CA ASN A 288 -4.90 -2.12 -21.20
C ASN A 288 -5.38 -2.55 -19.81
N SER A 289 -5.53 -3.85 -19.58
CA SER A 289 -5.94 -4.37 -18.27
C SER A 289 -5.34 -5.73 -18.00
N VAL A 290 -5.12 -5.98 -16.71
CA VAL A 290 -4.74 -7.28 -16.17
C VAL A 290 -5.73 -7.63 -15.08
N PHE A 291 -6.22 -8.87 -15.07
CA PHE A 291 -7.12 -9.34 -14.05
C PHE A 291 -6.67 -10.72 -13.55
N LEU A 292 -6.46 -10.81 -12.25
CA LEU A 292 -6.16 -12.05 -11.56
C LEU A 292 -7.43 -12.54 -10.89
N GLU A 293 -8.03 -13.59 -11.46
CA GLU A 293 -9.23 -14.20 -10.92
C GLU A 293 -8.85 -15.30 -9.94
N SER A 294 -9.30 -15.16 -8.71
CA SER A 294 -9.10 -16.18 -7.69
C SER A 294 -10.00 -17.40 -7.98
N THR A 295 -9.39 -18.57 -7.99
CA THR A 295 -10.13 -19.82 -8.26
C THR A 295 -11.07 -20.22 -7.13
N ASN A 296 -10.82 -19.74 -5.92
CA ASN A 296 -11.52 -20.20 -4.71
C ASN A 296 -12.38 -19.13 -4.03
N LYS A 297 -11.99 -17.86 -4.12
CA LYS A 297 -12.62 -16.75 -3.38
C LYS A 297 -12.70 -15.50 -4.24
N PRO A 298 -13.88 -15.14 -4.78
CA PRO A 298 -14.02 -13.97 -5.65
C PRO A 298 -13.51 -12.65 -5.05
N LYS A 299 -13.60 -12.47 -3.74
CA LYS A 299 -13.06 -11.27 -3.06
C LYS A 299 -11.53 -11.21 -3.06
N ASN A 300 -10.83 -12.26 -3.46
CA ASN A 300 -9.39 -12.26 -3.66
C ASN A 300 -8.99 -11.86 -5.08
N ASN A 301 -9.94 -11.57 -5.95
CA ASN A 301 -9.67 -11.07 -7.30
C ASN A 301 -8.91 -9.74 -7.24
N ILE A 302 -8.04 -9.52 -8.22
CA ILE A 302 -7.25 -8.29 -8.31
C ILE A 302 -7.27 -7.81 -9.75
N GLY A 303 -7.78 -6.60 -9.98
CA GLY A 303 -7.80 -5.96 -11.29
C GLY A 303 -6.82 -4.79 -11.38
N TYR A 304 -6.23 -4.62 -12.56
CA TYR A 304 -5.35 -3.50 -12.90
C TYR A 304 -5.79 -2.91 -14.22
N HIS A 305 -6.00 -1.60 -14.25
CA HIS A 305 -6.32 -0.88 -15.48
C HIS A 305 -5.27 0.19 -15.76
N PHE A 306 -4.74 0.23 -16.98
CA PHE A 306 -3.71 1.17 -17.39
C PHE A 306 -4.37 2.35 -18.11
N LEU A 307 -4.19 3.56 -17.58
CA LEU A 307 -4.89 4.78 -18.05
C LEU A 307 -4.14 5.49 -19.19
N ASN A 308 -2.88 5.16 -19.39
CA ASN A 308 -2.06 5.69 -20.47
C ASN A 308 -1.73 4.57 -21.45
N GLU A 309 -1.48 4.92 -22.72
CA GLU A 309 -0.81 3.98 -23.61
C GLU A 309 0.54 3.63 -23.02
N SER A 310 0.74 2.37 -22.72
CA SER A 310 1.96 1.89 -22.11
C SER A 310 2.25 0.46 -22.55
N LYS A 311 3.54 0.15 -22.64
CA LYS A 311 4.00 -1.20 -22.91
C LYS A 311 4.07 -1.95 -21.59
N ILE A 312 3.05 -2.75 -21.32
CA ILE A 312 2.96 -3.59 -20.13
C ILE A 312 3.45 -4.98 -20.46
N THR A 313 4.36 -5.48 -19.67
CA THR A 313 4.85 -6.86 -19.74
C THR A 313 4.24 -7.65 -18.60
N VAL A 314 3.66 -8.81 -18.93
CA VAL A 314 3.12 -9.75 -17.95
C VAL A 314 3.86 -11.08 -18.10
N LYS A 315 4.51 -11.51 -17.03
CA LYS A 315 5.27 -12.77 -17.00
C LYS A 315 4.77 -13.66 -15.87
N LYS A 316 4.90 -14.96 -16.07
CA LYS A 316 4.79 -15.96 -15.01
C LYS A 316 6.16 -16.60 -14.83
N GLU A 317 6.76 -16.41 -13.67
CA GLU A 317 8.13 -16.84 -13.38
C GLU A 317 8.22 -17.59 -12.07
N SER A 318 9.13 -18.57 -12.01
CA SER A 318 9.54 -19.21 -10.76
C SER A 318 10.70 -18.42 -10.15
N HIS A 319 10.54 -18.02 -8.90
CA HIS A 319 11.62 -17.40 -8.13
C HIS A 319 12.08 -18.36 -7.06
N THR A 320 13.38 -18.62 -7.03
CA THR A 320 14.03 -19.49 -6.05
C THR A 320 15.00 -18.67 -5.20
N GLY A 321 14.94 -18.83 -3.90
CA GLY A 321 15.81 -18.15 -2.96
C GLY A 321 15.94 -18.92 -1.65
N LYS A 322 16.80 -18.42 -0.80
CA LYS A 322 17.06 -18.95 0.53
C LYS A 322 16.87 -17.85 1.56
N TRP A 323 16.35 -18.21 2.73
CA TRP A 323 16.28 -17.24 3.83
C TRP A 323 17.67 -16.71 4.22
N SER A 324 18.71 -17.53 4.07
CA SER A 324 20.10 -17.09 4.29
C SER A 324 20.58 -16.02 3.30
N ASP A 325 19.93 -15.85 2.15
CA ASP A 325 20.27 -14.79 1.20
C ASP A 325 19.89 -13.39 1.71
N ILE A 326 18.92 -13.31 2.61
CA ILE A 326 18.40 -12.06 3.16
C ILE A 326 18.69 -11.90 4.67
N ASN A 327 19.16 -12.96 5.34
CA ASN A 327 19.50 -12.96 6.76
C ASN A 327 20.54 -14.03 7.07
N LYS A 328 21.71 -13.59 7.51
CA LYS A 328 22.87 -14.48 7.70
C LYS A 328 22.65 -15.61 8.72
N SER A 329 21.72 -15.43 9.65
CA SER A 329 21.42 -16.42 10.69
C SER A 329 20.40 -17.48 10.29
N GLN A 330 19.82 -17.36 9.09
CA GLN A 330 18.72 -18.21 8.65
C GLN A 330 19.21 -19.45 7.86
N LYS A 331 18.26 -20.36 7.57
CA LYS A 331 18.51 -21.61 6.87
C LYS A 331 18.92 -21.40 5.42
N GLN A 332 19.68 -22.37 4.89
CA GLN A 332 20.24 -22.34 3.53
C GLN A 332 19.47 -23.22 2.53
N ASP A 333 18.38 -23.85 2.94
CA ASP A 333 17.57 -24.64 2.03
C ASP A 333 16.82 -23.76 1.02
N SER A 334 16.77 -24.20 -0.22
CA SER A 334 16.11 -23.47 -1.31
C SER A 334 14.60 -23.53 -1.20
N LYS A 335 13.96 -22.38 -1.40
CA LYS A 335 12.52 -22.22 -1.50
C LYS A 335 12.16 -21.70 -2.88
N THR A 336 11.01 -22.07 -3.38
CA THR A 336 10.53 -21.63 -4.71
C THR A 336 9.06 -21.29 -4.64
N ASN A 337 8.68 -20.17 -5.24
CA ASN A 337 7.31 -19.78 -5.51
C ASN A 337 7.19 -19.29 -6.95
N GLN A 338 6.03 -19.47 -7.56
CA GLN A 338 5.71 -18.87 -8.85
C GLN A 338 5.02 -17.52 -8.66
N TYR A 339 5.36 -16.57 -9.52
CA TYR A 339 4.85 -15.20 -9.48
C TYR A 339 4.31 -14.77 -10.84
N TYR A 340 3.23 -14.00 -10.83
CA TYR A 340 2.88 -13.10 -11.93
C TYR A 340 3.59 -11.78 -11.70
N GLU A 341 4.41 -11.37 -12.64
CA GLU A 341 5.11 -10.09 -12.64
C GLU A 341 4.53 -9.19 -13.72
N VAL A 342 4.04 -8.02 -13.32
CA VAL A 342 3.45 -7.02 -14.22
C VAL A 342 4.30 -5.77 -14.14
N THR A 343 4.94 -5.40 -15.24
CA THR A 343 5.90 -4.30 -15.29
C THR A 343 5.66 -3.37 -16.47
N GLN A 344 6.08 -2.11 -16.30
CA GLN A 344 6.21 -1.13 -17.37
C GLN A 344 7.65 -0.65 -17.44
N LYS A 345 8.29 -0.86 -18.58
CA LYS A 345 9.62 -0.33 -18.88
C LYS A 345 9.52 1.08 -19.39
N HIS A 346 10.38 1.96 -18.90
CA HIS A 346 10.43 3.37 -19.28
C HIS A 346 11.67 3.71 -20.09
N SER A 347 11.62 4.83 -20.82
CA SER A 347 12.83 5.48 -21.32
C SER A 347 13.57 6.13 -20.15
N ASN A 348 14.87 6.36 -20.32
CA ASN A 348 15.69 6.97 -19.26
C ASN A 348 15.63 8.50 -19.22
N THR A 349 14.95 9.14 -20.17
CA THR A 349 14.94 10.60 -20.33
C THR A 349 13.78 11.28 -19.63
N ASP A 350 12.58 10.84 -19.90
CA ASP A 350 11.36 11.35 -19.28
C ASP A 350 10.22 10.39 -19.56
N SER A 351 9.60 9.90 -18.52
CA SER A 351 8.56 8.90 -18.67
C SER A 351 7.50 9.05 -17.59
N LYS A 352 6.36 8.41 -17.82
CA LYS A 352 5.21 8.44 -16.90
C LYS A 352 4.49 7.12 -16.90
N TYR A 353 3.74 6.87 -15.83
CA TYR A 353 2.78 5.77 -15.73
C TYR A 353 1.47 6.25 -15.09
N ALA A 354 0.39 5.57 -15.41
CA ALA A 354 -0.90 5.74 -14.75
C ALA A 354 -1.62 4.40 -14.73
N TYR A 355 -1.90 3.87 -13.55
CA TYR A 355 -2.69 2.66 -13.41
C TYR A 355 -3.58 2.68 -12.19
N VAL A 356 -4.62 1.86 -12.22
CA VAL A 356 -5.59 1.74 -11.14
C VAL A 356 -5.63 0.30 -10.66
N LEU A 357 -5.53 0.12 -9.35
CA LEU A 357 -5.69 -1.15 -8.65
C LEU A 357 -7.14 -1.27 -8.17
N TYR A 358 -7.81 -2.36 -8.56
CA TYR A 358 -9.17 -2.72 -8.15
C TYR A 358 -9.17 -4.05 -7.40
N PRO A 359 -9.09 -4.06 -6.06
CA PRO A 359 -9.16 -5.29 -5.30
C PRO A 359 -10.59 -5.75 -5.07
N GLY A 360 -10.82 -7.07 -5.14
CA GLY A 360 -12.03 -7.69 -4.63
C GLY A 360 -13.26 -7.65 -5.52
N LEU A 361 -13.16 -7.11 -6.73
CA LEU A 361 -14.29 -7.07 -7.68
C LEU A 361 -14.43 -8.38 -8.45
N SER A 362 -15.66 -8.70 -8.86
CA SER A 362 -15.87 -9.67 -9.93
C SER A 362 -15.26 -9.16 -11.24
N LYS A 363 -14.98 -10.07 -12.17
CA LYS A 363 -14.46 -9.67 -13.49
C LYS A 363 -15.44 -8.75 -14.23
N ASP A 364 -16.75 -9.02 -14.14
CA ASP A 364 -17.78 -8.19 -14.76
C ASP A 364 -17.85 -6.80 -14.13
N ASP A 365 -17.81 -6.69 -12.80
CA ASP A 365 -17.78 -5.40 -12.12
C ASP A 365 -16.51 -4.61 -12.45
N PHE A 366 -15.37 -5.28 -12.51
CA PHE A 366 -14.11 -4.67 -12.94
C PHE A 366 -14.23 -4.09 -14.36
N ASN A 367 -14.74 -4.87 -15.31
CA ASN A 367 -14.92 -4.42 -16.69
C ASN A 367 -15.90 -3.23 -16.81
N THR A 368 -16.90 -3.15 -15.93
CA THR A 368 -17.85 -2.04 -15.88
C THR A 368 -17.25 -0.78 -15.24
N LYS A 369 -16.42 -0.94 -14.21
CA LYS A 369 -15.92 0.18 -13.37
C LYS A 369 -14.58 0.72 -13.79
N LYS A 370 -13.74 -0.04 -14.51
CA LYS A 370 -12.35 0.31 -14.80
C LYS A 370 -12.16 1.65 -15.51
N ASP A 371 -13.13 2.11 -16.28
CA ASP A 371 -13.08 3.36 -17.05
C ASP A 371 -13.64 4.59 -16.30
N LYS A 372 -13.96 4.44 -15.02
CA LYS A 372 -14.57 5.52 -14.21
C LYS A 372 -13.59 6.58 -13.69
N VAL A 373 -12.30 6.29 -13.69
CA VAL A 373 -11.25 7.22 -13.28
C VAL A 373 -10.75 8.02 -14.48
N THR A 374 -10.67 9.33 -14.34
CA THR A 374 -10.09 10.23 -15.33
C THR A 374 -8.82 10.86 -14.79
N VAL A 375 -7.75 10.86 -15.58
CA VAL A 375 -6.55 11.65 -15.31
C VAL A 375 -6.81 13.06 -15.83
N VAL A 376 -6.89 14.03 -14.91
CA VAL A 376 -7.18 15.43 -15.24
C VAL A 376 -5.89 16.19 -15.56
N LYS A 377 -4.84 15.97 -14.75
CA LYS A 377 -3.49 16.53 -14.91
C LYS A 377 -2.44 15.46 -14.60
N GLN A 378 -1.41 15.41 -15.44
CA GLN A 378 -0.27 14.52 -15.19
C GLN A 378 0.98 15.07 -15.87
N ASP A 379 1.68 15.95 -15.18
CA ASP A 379 3.00 16.44 -15.54
C ASP A 379 3.92 16.44 -14.33
N ASP A 380 5.16 16.85 -14.47
CA ASP A 380 6.17 16.79 -13.41
C ASP A 380 5.83 17.67 -12.19
N ASP A 381 4.97 18.66 -12.37
CA ASP A 381 4.59 19.61 -11.33
C ASP A 381 3.23 19.29 -10.70
N PHE A 382 2.32 18.65 -11.44
CA PHE A 382 0.94 18.56 -11.02
C PHE A 382 0.25 17.27 -11.46
N HIS A 383 -0.31 16.55 -10.47
CA HIS A 383 -1.12 15.36 -10.68
C HIS A 383 -2.53 15.59 -10.15
N VAL A 384 -3.55 15.36 -10.98
CA VAL A 384 -4.95 15.40 -10.56
C VAL A 384 -5.72 14.27 -11.22
N VAL A 385 -6.48 13.54 -10.43
CA VAL A 385 -7.43 12.53 -10.89
C VAL A 385 -8.84 12.87 -10.45
N LYS A 386 -9.82 12.37 -11.19
CA LYS A 386 -11.23 12.50 -10.92
C LYS A 386 -11.86 11.13 -10.82
N ASP A 387 -12.62 10.89 -9.75
CA ASP A 387 -13.44 9.70 -9.57
C ASP A 387 -14.92 10.05 -9.70
N ASN A 388 -15.55 9.52 -10.75
CA ASN A 388 -16.91 9.91 -11.12
C ASN A 388 -17.04 11.44 -11.27
N GLU A 389 -18.17 12.01 -10.83
CA GLU A 389 -18.41 13.46 -10.89
C GLU A 389 -18.29 14.15 -9.53
N SER A 390 -17.76 13.47 -8.51
CA SER A 390 -17.87 13.95 -7.14
C SER A 390 -16.54 14.17 -6.40
N VAL A 391 -15.46 13.50 -6.79
CA VAL A 391 -14.19 13.57 -6.08
C VAL A 391 -13.03 13.88 -7.02
N TRP A 392 -12.24 14.87 -6.67
CA TRP A 392 -10.97 15.20 -7.30
C TRP A 392 -9.86 15.08 -6.27
N ALA A 393 -8.81 14.40 -6.61
CA ALA A 393 -7.64 14.24 -5.74
C ALA A 393 -6.38 14.61 -6.51
N GLY A 394 -5.46 15.31 -5.87
CA GLY A 394 -4.26 15.75 -6.55
C GLY A 394 -3.08 16.02 -5.64
N VAL A 395 -1.93 16.23 -6.29
CA VAL A 395 -0.68 16.62 -5.67
C VAL A 395 -0.03 17.72 -6.51
N ASN A 396 0.24 18.86 -5.88
CA ASN A 396 1.09 19.90 -6.46
C ASN A 396 2.52 19.73 -5.91
N TYR A 397 3.43 19.33 -6.77
CA TYR A 397 4.85 19.13 -6.46
C TYR A 397 5.68 20.40 -6.61
N SER A 398 5.10 21.48 -7.14
CA SER A 398 5.82 22.73 -7.42
C SER A 398 5.47 23.83 -6.41
N ASN A 399 6.34 24.83 -6.35
CA ASN A 399 6.06 26.05 -5.58
C ASN A 399 5.18 27.06 -6.35
N SER A 400 4.81 26.73 -7.59
CA SER A 400 3.96 27.59 -8.42
C SER A 400 2.50 27.19 -8.29
N THR A 401 1.61 28.16 -8.45
CA THR A 401 0.17 27.90 -8.57
C THR A 401 -0.11 27.02 -9.77
N GLN A 402 -0.84 25.92 -9.55
CA GLN A 402 -1.31 25.01 -10.58
C GLN A 402 -2.83 25.12 -10.70
N THR A 403 -3.36 24.86 -11.88
CA THR A 403 -4.79 25.03 -12.13
C THR A 403 -5.38 23.83 -12.86
N PHE A 404 -6.65 23.54 -12.58
CA PHE A 404 -7.50 22.66 -13.36
C PHE A 404 -8.95 23.13 -13.30
N ASP A 405 -9.81 22.58 -14.15
CA ASP A 405 -11.21 22.99 -14.22
C ASP A 405 -12.14 21.90 -13.73
N ILE A 406 -13.20 22.33 -13.01
CA ILE A 406 -14.34 21.52 -12.66
C ILE A 406 -15.57 22.19 -13.28
N ASN A 407 -16.20 21.56 -14.29
CA ASN A 407 -17.39 22.11 -14.95
C ASN A 407 -17.25 23.59 -15.36
N ASN A 408 -16.15 23.93 -16.01
CA ASN A 408 -15.78 25.29 -16.40
C ASN A 408 -15.47 26.26 -15.25
N THR A 409 -15.40 25.77 -14.03
CA THR A 409 -14.94 26.54 -12.88
C THR A 409 -13.47 26.29 -12.65
N LYS A 410 -12.67 27.35 -12.62
CA LYS A 410 -11.23 27.25 -12.39
C LYS A 410 -10.93 26.95 -10.93
N VAL A 411 -10.15 25.93 -10.70
CA VAL A 411 -9.56 25.59 -9.39
C VAL A 411 -8.09 26.00 -9.41
N GLU A 412 -7.67 26.78 -8.43
CA GLU A 412 -6.28 27.19 -8.25
C GLU A 412 -5.69 26.48 -7.02
N VAL A 413 -4.65 25.69 -7.22
CA VAL A 413 -3.85 25.10 -6.15
C VAL A 413 -2.62 25.97 -5.98
N LYS A 414 -2.66 26.85 -4.99
CA LYS A 414 -1.70 27.96 -4.81
C LYS A 414 -0.44 27.54 -4.07
N ALA A 415 -0.50 26.44 -3.35
CA ALA A 415 0.59 25.95 -2.54
C ALA A 415 0.97 24.52 -2.93
N LYS A 416 2.23 24.17 -2.70
CA LYS A 416 2.73 22.82 -2.75
C LYS A 416 2.01 21.95 -1.73
N GLY A 417 1.53 20.76 -2.13
CA GLY A 417 0.82 19.89 -1.19
C GLY A 417 -0.11 18.89 -1.88
N MET A 418 -0.71 18.04 -1.06
CA MET A 418 -1.72 17.05 -1.44
C MET A 418 -3.10 17.57 -1.09
N PHE A 419 -4.08 17.29 -1.94
CA PHE A 419 -5.45 17.75 -1.70
C PHE A 419 -6.50 16.76 -2.17
N ILE A 420 -7.68 16.86 -1.59
CA ILE A 420 -8.91 16.24 -2.04
C ILE A 420 -10.00 17.28 -2.04
N LEU A 421 -10.75 17.34 -3.13
CA LEU A 421 -11.99 18.11 -3.25
C LEU A 421 -13.15 17.14 -3.43
N LYS A 422 -14.18 17.29 -2.63
CA LYS A 422 -15.42 16.53 -2.74
C LYS A 422 -16.60 17.46 -2.94
N ASN A 423 -17.33 17.23 -4.04
CA ASN A 423 -18.59 17.92 -4.28
C ASN A 423 -19.67 17.38 -3.36
N LYS A 424 -20.43 18.26 -2.75
CA LYS A 424 -21.62 17.96 -1.96
C LYS A 424 -22.88 18.15 -2.79
N GLU A 425 -23.99 17.53 -2.37
CA GLU A 425 -25.28 17.59 -3.08
C GLU A 425 -25.84 19.02 -3.22
N ASP A 426 -25.39 19.95 -2.38
CA ASP A 426 -25.79 21.37 -2.37
C ASP A 426 -24.88 22.26 -3.23
N ASN A 427 -24.05 21.70 -4.09
CA ASN A 427 -23.02 22.39 -4.88
C ASN A 427 -21.93 23.08 -4.04
N THR A 428 -21.76 22.69 -2.81
CA THR A 428 -20.58 23.07 -2.03
C THR A 428 -19.45 22.07 -2.23
N TYR A 429 -18.23 22.50 -1.92
CA TYR A 429 -17.05 21.64 -1.98
C TYR A 429 -16.39 21.60 -0.61
N GLU A 430 -16.07 20.40 -0.17
CA GLU A 430 -15.19 20.19 0.96
C GLU A 430 -13.78 19.88 0.49
N CYS A 431 -12.79 20.39 1.19
CA CYS A 431 -11.38 20.21 0.86
C CYS A 431 -10.58 19.71 2.05
N SER A 432 -9.69 18.78 1.79
CA SER A 432 -8.57 18.44 2.67
C SER A 432 -7.27 18.80 1.97
N PHE A 433 -6.34 19.43 2.67
CA PHE A 433 -5.04 19.86 2.14
C PHE A 433 -3.93 19.63 3.16
N TYR A 434 -2.77 19.16 2.68
CA TYR A 434 -1.58 18.97 3.52
C TYR A 434 -0.30 19.26 2.73
N ASN A 435 0.60 20.02 3.34
CA ASN A 435 1.96 20.23 2.82
C ASN A 435 2.98 19.65 3.83
N PRO A 436 3.68 18.55 3.50
CA PRO A 436 4.62 17.92 4.40
C PRO A 436 5.88 18.77 4.70
N GLU A 437 6.14 19.79 3.91
CA GLU A 437 7.29 20.69 4.10
C GLU A 437 6.94 21.92 4.92
N SER A 438 5.65 22.16 5.21
CA SER A 438 5.20 23.30 6.00
C SER A 438 5.19 22.97 7.48
N THR A 439 5.84 23.80 8.28
CA THR A 439 5.73 23.79 9.74
C THR A 439 4.54 24.57 10.25
N ASN A 440 3.85 25.28 9.36
CA ASN A 440 2.72 26.13 9.72
C ASN A 440 1.42 25.33 9.64
N THR A 441 0.85 25.04 10.80
CA THR A 441 -0.46 24.38 10.95
C THR A 441 -1.63 25.33 10.79
N ALA A 442 -1.38 26.59 10.45
CA ALA A 442 -2.44 27.57 10.26
C ALA A 442 -3.29 27.24 9.03
N SER A 443 -4.55 27.14 9.28
CA SER A 443 -5.59 26.48 8.52
C SER A 443 -6.37 27.43 7.60
N ASP A 444 -5.71 28.40 6.99
CA ASP A 444 -6.37 29.14 5.91
C ASP A 444 -6.31 28.32 4.62
N ILE A 445 -7.38 27.56 4.38
CA ILE A 445 -7.48 26.71 3.19
C ILE A 445 -7.51 27.53 1.91
N GLU A 446 -8.07 28.75 1.93
CA GLU A 446 -8.17 29.61 0.75
C GLU A 446 -6.80 30.10 0.27
N SER A 447 -5.84 30.22 1.17
CA SER A 447 -4.44 30.52 0.80
C SER A 447 -3.75 29.36 0.10
N LYS A 448 -4.32 28.16 0.16
CA LYS A 448 -3.78 26.91 -0.40
C LYS A 448 -4.49 26.48 -1.68
N ILE A 449 -5.81 26.53 -1.67
CA ILE A 449 -6.67 26.13 -2.78
C ILE A 449 -7.91 27.01 -2.83
N SER A 450 -8.32 27.44 -4.04
CA SER A 450 -9.53 28.21 -4.23
C SER A 450 -10.23 27.87 -5.53
N MET A 451 -11.53 28.11 -5.60
CA MET A 451 -12.36 27.98 -6.79
C MET A 451 -13.04 29.31 -7.08
N THR A 452 -13.12 29.69 -8.35
CA THR A 452 -13.82 30.91 -8.77
C THR A 452 -15.30 30.82 -8.39
N GLY A 453 -15.79 31.80 -7.62
CA GLY A 453 -17.19 31.87 -7.18
C GLY A 453 -17.51 31.05 -5.91
N TYR A 454 -16.50 30.50 -5.24
CA TYR A 454 -16.64 29.83 -3.94
C TYR A 454 -15.75 30.50 -2.91
N SER A 455 -16.24 30.61 -1.67
CA SER A 455 -15.55 31.19 -0.52
C SER A 455 -15.20 30.11 0.51
#